data_ce7c90a5129d540aa96f2529f3ba77bf
#
_entry.id   ce7c90a5129d540aa96f2529f3ba77bf
#
_cell.length_a   1.000
_cell.length_b   1.000
_cell.length_c   1.000
_cell.angle_alpha   90.00
_cell.angle_beta   90.00
_cell.angle_gamma   90.00
#
_symmetry.space_group_name_H-M   'P 1'
#
loop_
_entity.id
_entity.type
_entity.pdbx_description
1 polymer ?
#
loop_
_entity_poly.entity_id
_entity_poly.type
_entity_poly.pdbx_seq_one_letter_code
_entity_poly.pdbx_strand_id
1 'polypeptide(L)'
;MELVYATDGDTATFKDKIAGETFRLRFLGIDTPETHAGEDPWGLDASEYTKKRLENATTIVLEAEGARTETYGRYLGFVWVDGELLNLEIIEQAYSNSTLNKSKYKDIFMEASINSMKTGRRFFGEIDPKYDYENRRFY
;
A
#
# COMPACT_ATOMS: atom_id res chain seq x y z
N MET A 1 -6.66 13.62 -8.13
CA MET A 1 -7.54 12.42 -8.10
C MET A 1 -8.44 12.44 -6.88
N GLU A 2 -9.58 11.82 -7.00
CA GLU A 2 -10.51 11.66 -5.89
C GLU A 2 -10.55 10.19 -5.46
N LEU A 3 -10.48 9.93 -4.16
CA LEU A 3 -10.64 8.58 -3.64
C LEU A 3 -12.11 8.16 -3.73
N VAL A 4 -12.36 6.98 -4.33
CA VAL A 4 -13.68 6.36 -4.29
C VAL A 4 -13.76 5.42 -3.09
N TYR A 5 -12.84 4.45 -3.00
CA TYR A 5 -12.66 3.64 -1.79
C TYR A 5 -11.32 2.90 -1.81
N ALA A 6 -10.82 2.54 -0.62
CA ALA A 6 -9.64 1.72 -0.47
C ALA A 6 -10.06 0.26 -0.30
N THR A 7 -9.49 -0.65 -1.12
CA THR A 7 -9.81 -2.08 -1.09
C THR A 7 -8.98 -2.83 -0.06
N ASP A 8 -7.66 -2.67 -0.13
CA ASP A 8 -6.70 -3.20 0.84
C ASP A 8 -5.44 -2.33 0.87
N GLY A 9 -4.38 -2.80 1.52
CA GLY A 9 -3.20 -1.96 1.75
C GLY A 9 -2.50 -1.49 0.48
N ASP A 10 -2.68 -2.17 -0.64
CA ASP A 10 -1.98 -1.90 -1.90
C ASP A 10 -2.90 -1.70 -3.10
N THR A 11 -4.19 -1.55 -2.88
CA THR A 11 -5.17 -1.37 -3.97
C THR A 11 -6.27 -0.40 -3.55
N ALA A 12 -6.56 0.58 -4.40
CA ALA A 12 -7.63 1.54 -4.18
C ALA A 12 -8.28 1.93 -5.50
N THR A 13 -9.50 2.43 -5.42
CA THR A 13 -10.26 2.93 -6.57
C THR A 13 -10.29 4.45 -6.52
N PHE A 14 -9.94 5.07 -7.62
CA PHE A 14 -9.86 6.52 -7.77
C PHE A 14 -10.73 7.00 -8.92
N LYS A 15 -11.10 8.28 -8.86
CA LYS A 15 -11.78 8.97 -9.94
C LYS A 15 -10.95 10.14 -10.41
N ASP A 16 -10.76 10.24 -11.73
CA ASP A 16 -10.19 11.43 -12.36
C ASP A 16 -11.31 12.45 -12.51
N LYS A 17 -11.23 13.55 -11.77
CA LYS A 17 -12.26 14.60 -11.76
C LYS A 17 -12.39 15.31 -13.10
N ILE A 18 -11.30 15.38 -13.87
CA ILE A 18 -11.29 16.07 -15.16
C ILE A 18 -11.86 15.18 -16.25
N ALA A 19 -11.36 13.95 -16.36
CA ALA A 19 -11.82 12.99 -17.37
C ALA A 19 -13.13 12.28 -16.98
N GLY A 20 -13.49 12.27 -15.69
CA GLY A 20 -14.68 11.61 -15.19
C GLY A 20 -14.57 10.09 -15.10
N GLU A 21 -13.38 9.53 -15.33
CA GLU A 21 -13.16 8.09 -15.31
C GLU A 21 -12.88 7.57 -13.89
N THR A 22 -13.43 6.40 -13.58
CA THR A 22 -13.17 5.67 -12.35
C THR A 22 -12.36 4.43 -12.67
N PHE A 23 -11.32 4.15 -11.88
CA PHE A 23 -10.43 3.02 -12.14
C PHE A 23 -9.81 2.47 -10.86
N ARG A 24 -9.46 1.18 -10.89
CA ARG A 24 -8.72 0.54 -9.79
C ARG A 24 -7.24 0.66 -10.05
N LEU A 25 -6.49 1.01 -8.99
CA LEU A 25 -5.04 1.12 -9.04
C LEU A 25 -4.42 0.12 -8.08
N ARG A 26 -3.48 -0.69 -8.58
CA ARG A 26 -2.57 -1.51 -7.79
C ARG A 26 -1.31 -0.68 -7.54
N PHE A 27 -0.92 -0.54 -6.28
CA PHE A 27 0.24 0.27 -5.92
C PHE A 27 1.53 -0.45 -6.33
N LEU A 28 2.37 0.23 -7.13
CA LEU A 28 3.63 -0.33 -7.58
C LEU A 28 4.63 -0.46 -6.43
N GLY A 29 5.41 -1.54 -6.48
CA GLY A 29 6.57 -1.72 -5.61
C GLY A 29 6.26 -2.25 -4.23
N ILE A 30 5.01 -2.56 -3.92
CA ILE A 30 4.60 -3.12 -2.65
C ILE A 30 3.64 -4.31 -2.84
N ASP A 31 3.55 -5.12 -1.79
CA ASP A 31 2.64 -6.25 -1.72
C ASP A 31 2.27 -6.43 -0.25
N THR A 32 1.15 -5.82 0.15
CA THR A 32 0.68 -5.87 1.53
C THR A 32 -0.03 -7.19 1.83
N PRO A 33 -0.10 -7.60 3.13
CA PRO A 33 -0.87 -8.79 3.48
C PRO A 33 -2.34 -8.66 3.07
N GLU A 34 -2.92 -9.78 2.68
CA GLU A 34 -4.32 -9.84 2.25
C GLU A 34 -5.28 -9.61 3.43
N THR A 35 -6.48 -9.09 3.11
CA THR A 35 -7.51 -8.82 4.11
C THR A 35 -8.53 -9.93 4.25
N HIS A 36 -8.46 -10.96 3.40
CA HIS A 36 -9.45 -12.04 3.35
C HIS A 36 -9.52 -12.84 4.64
N ALA A 37 -10.69 -12.87 5.27
CA ALA A 37 -11.04 -13.79 6.34
C ALA A 37 -9.98 -13.96 7.45
N GLY A 38 -9.14 -12.95 7.66
CA GLY A 38 -8.10 -12.99 8.69
C GLY A 38 -6.94 -13.94 8.40
N GLU A 39 -6.78 -14.38 7.16
CA GLU A 39 -5.74 -15.35 6.79
C GLU A 39 -4.33 -14.79 6.93
N ASP A 40 -4.13 -13.51 6.60
CA ASP A 40 -2.82 -12.88 6.65
C ASP A 40 -2.72 -11.92 7.84
N PRO A 41 -1.75 -12.13 8.74
CA PRO A 41 -1.46 -11.18 9.80
C PRO A 41 -1.16 -9.80 9.21
N TRP A 42 -1.63 -8.75 9.89
CA TRP A 42 -1.42 -7.35 9.50
C TRP A 42 -2.16 -6.88 8.24
N GLY A 43 -2.97 -7.75 7.60
CA GLY A 43 -3.75 -7.36 6.42
C GLY A 43 -4.74 -6.23 6.73
N LEU A 44 -5.49 -6.35 7.82
CA LEU A 44 -6.43 -5.31 8.25
C LEU A 44 -5.72 -4.02 8.66
N ASP A 45 -4.58 -4.13 9.35
CA ASP A 45 -3.81 -2.96 9.76
C ASP A 45 -3.24 -2.21 8.56
N ALA A 46 -2.70 -2.92 7.58
CA ALA A 46 -2.19 -2.32 6.34
C ALA A 46 -3.31 -1.62 5.57
N SER A 47 -4.46 -2.28 5.44
CA SER A 47 -5.64 -1.71 4.79
C SER A 47 -6.12 -0.44 5.47
N GLU A 48 -6.18 -0.45 6.79
CA GLU A 48 -6.60 0.71 7.58
C GLU A 48 -5.62 1.87 7.44
N TYR A 49 -4.31 1.58 7.45
CA TYR A 49 -3.29 2.62 7.25
C TYR A 49 -3.48 3.33 5.90
N THR A 50 -3.57 2.57 4.83
CA THR A 50 -3.77 3.10 3.48
C THR A 50 -5.06 3.90 3.40
N LYS A 51 -6.15 3.35 3.91
CA LYS A 51 -7.46 4.01 3.91
C LYS A 51 -7.43 5.36 4.62
N LYS A 52 -6.85 5.41 5.81
CA LYS A 52 -6.75 6.66 6.58
C LYS A 52 -5.90 7.71 5.88
N ARG A 53 -4.77 7.31 5.31
CA ARG A 53 -3.92 8.26 4.58
C ARG A 53 -4.66 8.84 3.38
N LEU A 54 -5.41 8.03 2.65
CA LEU A 54 -6.15 8.49 1.47
C LEU A 54 -7.36 9.34 1.86
N GLU A 55 -8.10 8.94 2.89
CA GLU A 55 -9.29 9.68 3.34
C GLU A 55 -8.94 11.05 3.92
N ASN A 56 -7.79 11.16 4.58
CA ASN A 56 -7.34 12.42 5.18
C ASN A 56 -6.52 13.30 4.22
N ALA A 57 -6.32 12.86 2.98
CA ALA A 57 -5.54 13.59 2.00
C ALA A 57 -6.27 14.84 1.50
N THR A 58 -5.54 15.94 1.40
CA THR A 58 -6.02 17.14 0.71
C THR A 58 -5.83 16.99 -0.80
N THR A 59 -4.68 16.44 -1.22
CA THR A 59 -4.39 16.18 -2.62
C THR A 59 -3.89 14.75 -2.82
N ILE A 60 -4.32 14.11 -3.91
CA ILE A 60 -3.86 12.81 -4.34
C ILE A 60 -3.40 12.92 -5.78
N VAL A 61 -2.14 12.56 -6.04
CA VAL A 61 -1.56 12.54 -7.38
C VAL A 61 -1.07 11.14 -7.69
N LEU A 62 -1.43 10.63 -8.85
CA LEU A 62 -1.00 9.31 -9.31
C LEU A 62 0.09 9.45 -10.35
N GLU A 63 1.14 8.64 -10.20
CA GLU A 63 2.27 8.63 -11.13
C GLU A 63 2.40 7.26 -11.76
N ALA A 64 2.34 7.20 -13.09
CA ALA A 64 2.58 5.98 -13.83
C ALA A 64 4.07 5.87 -14.17
N GLU A 65 4.60 4.65 -14.19
CA GLU A 65 5.96 4.36 -14.64
C GLU A 65 5.91 3.11 -15.52
N GLY A 66 6.26 3.27 -16.80
CA GLY A 66 6.16 2.19 -17.77
C GLY A 66 4.72 1.83 -18.12
N ALA A 67 4.38 0.54 -18.12
CA ALA A 67 3.02 0.07 -18.42
C ALA A 67 2.02 0.55 -17.35
N ARG A 68 0.88 1.06 -17.81
CA ARG A 68 -0.16 1.58 -16.92
C ARG A 68 -1.07 0.52 -16.34
N THR A 69 -1.17 -0.65 -16.98
CA THR A 69 -2.09 -1.72 -16.59
C THR A 69 -1.36 -3.02 -16.38
N GLU A 70 -1.86 -3.82 -15.44
CA GLU A 70 -1.43 -5.19 -15.27
C GLU A 70 -2.37 -6.15 -16.02
N THR A 71 -2.07 -7.47 -15.96
CA THR A 71 -2.82 -8.52 -16.66
C THR A 71 -4.31 -8.56 -16.29
N TYR A 72 -4.67 -8.18 -15.05
CA TYR A 72 -6.06 -8.21 -14.56
C TYR A 72 -6.83 -6.92 -14.79
N GLY A 73 -6.31 -6.01 -15.61
CA GLY A 73 -7.01 -4.77 -15.97
C GLY A 73 -6.94 -3.67 -14.92
N ARG A 74 -6.19 -3.86 -13.83
CA ARG A 74 -5.94 -2.79 -12.87
C ARG A 74 -4.82 -1.89 -13.40
N TYR A 75 -4.91 -0.61 -13.11
CA TYR A 75 -3.79 0.29 -13.39
C TYR A 75 -2.70 0.10 -12.35
N LEU A 76 -1.46 0.38 -12.74
CA LEU A 76 -0.29 0.31 -11.86
C LEU A 76 0.27 1.72 -11.68
N GLY A 77 0.63 2.08 -10.45
CA GLY A 77 1.19 3.41 -10.23
C GLY A 77 1.68 3.66 -8.81
N PHE A 78 2.30 4.83 -8.68
CA PHE A 78 2.70 5.40 -7.41
C PHE A 78 1.68 6.42 -6.97
N VAL A 79 1.42 6.46 -5.67
CA VAL A 79 0.40 7.32 -5.07
C VAL A 79 1.07 8.36 -4.19
N TRP A 80 0.91 9.62 -4.55
CA TRP A 80 1.42 10.75 -3.78
C TRP A 80 0.28 11.39 -3.00
N VAL A 81 0.41 11.42 -1.68
CA VAL A 81 -0.59 12.01 -0.77
C VAL A 81 0.03 13.25 -0.15
N ASP A 82 -0.53 14.41 -0.48
CA ASP A 82 -0.04 15.70 0.02
C ASP A 82 1.48 15.89 -0.16
N GLY A 83 1.99 15.45 -1.31
CA GLY A 83 3.41 15.54 -1.63
C GLY A 83 4.29 14.43 -1.08
N GLU A 84 3.72 13.45 -0.38
CA GLU A 84 4.45 12.32 0.18
C GLU A 84 4.10 11.01 -0.56
N LEU A 85 5.11 10.18 -0.80
CA LEU A 85 4.94 8.94 -1.56
C LEU A 85 4.40 7.83 -0.67
N LEU A 86 3.10 7.57 -0.78
CA LEU A 86 2.41 6.58 0.07
C LEU A 86 2.98 5.17 -0.07
N ASN A 87 3.34 4.74 -1.29
CA ASN A 87 3.96 3.43 -1.52
C ASN A 87 5.20 3.24 -0.63
N LEU A 88 6.04 4.26 -0.55
CA LEU A 88 7.25 4.24 0.28
C LEU A 88 6.91 4.21 1.76
N GLU A 89 5.93 5.01 2.20
CA GLU A 89 5.49 5.04 3.59
C GLU A 89 5.02 3.66 4.06
N ILE A 90 4.31 2.92 3.20
CA ILE A 90 3.81 1.58 3.52
C ILE A 90 4.96 0.63 3.84
N ILE A 91 6.09 0.74 3.11
CA ILE A 91 7.30 -0.02 3.42
C ILE A 91 7.92 0.47 4.74
N GLU A 92 8.00 1.77 4.94
CA GLU A 92 8.56 2.36 6.16
C GLU A 92 7.77 1.96 7.41
N GLN A 93 6.47 1.77 7.26
CA GLN A 93 5.59 1.29 8.32
C GLN A 93 5.61 -0.24 8.48
N ALA A 94 6.48 -0.92 7.74
CA ALA A 94 6.67 -2.37 7.82
C ALA A 94 5.43 -3.20 7.43
N TYR A 95 4.62 -2.70 6.52
CA TYR A 95 3.48 -3.47 5.97
C TYR A 95 3.83 -4.21 4.69
N SER A 96 4.99 -3.94 4.09
CA SER A 96 5.47 -4.60 2.88
C SER A 96 6.98 -4.44 2.75
N ASN A 97 7.61 -5.33 2.00
CA ASN A 97 8.95 -5.11 1.47
C ASN A 97 8.84 -4.45 0.09
N SER A 98 9.99 -4.06 -0.49
CA SER A 98 10.02 -3.58 -1.87
C SER A 98 9.93 -4.75 -2.85
N THR A 99 9.08 -4.59 -3.87
CA THR A 99 8.99 -5.52 -5.00
C THR A 99 9.54 -4.91 -6.30
N LEU A 100 10.11 -3.70 -6.24
CA LEU A 100 10.64 -3.03 -7.43
C LEU A 100 11.92 -3.69 -7.95
N ASN A 101 11.94 -3.99 -9.25
CA ASN A 101 13.12 -4.51 -9.95
C ASN A 101 13.80 -3.43 -10.79
N LYS A 102 12.99 -2.61 -11.46
CA LYS A 102 13.44 -1.54 -12.36
C LYS A 102 12.53 -0.34 -12.12
N SER A 103 13.07 0.72 -11.56
CA SER A 103 12.34 1.95 -11.32
C SER A 103 13.32 3.01 -10.86
N LYS A 104 12.98 4.28 -11.11
CA LYS A 104 13.72 5.39 -10.53
C LYS A 104 13.67 5.42 -8.99
N TYR A 105 12.70 4.74 -8.40
CA TYR A 105 12.54 4.63 -6.94
C TYR A 105 13.12 3.35 -6.35
N LYS A 106 13.72 2.48 -7.16
CA LYS A 106 14.23 1.19 -6.71
C LYS A 106 15.12 1.30 -5.47
N ASP A 107 16.07 2.22 -5.49
CA ASP A 107 17.08 2.32 -4.43
C ASP A 107 16.48 2.82 -3.11
N ILE A 108 15.61 3.82 -3.15
CA ILE A 108 14.97 4.33 -1.94
C ILE A 108 13.98 3.32 -1.35
N PHE A 109 13.30 2.56 -2.19
CA PHE A 109 12.41 1.48 -1.75
C PHE A 109 13.21 0.36 -1.10
N MET A 110 14.35 -0.02 -1.67
CA MET A 110 15.22 -1.04 -1.11
C MET A 110 15.79 -0.61 0.25
N GLU A 111 16.24 0.64 0.36
CA GLU A 111 16.75 1.18 1.63
C GLU A 111 15.65 1.17 2.70
N ALA A 112 14.45 1.61 2.36
CA ALA A 112 13.32 1.58 3.29
C ALA A 112 12.97 0.15 3.71
N SER A 113 13.03 -0.81 2.79
CA SER A 113 12.79 -2.22 3.05
C SER A 113 13.82 -2.79 4.04
N ILE A 114 15.11 -2.51 3.81
CA ILE A 114 16.20 -2.95 4.71
C ILE A 114 16.02 -2.35 6.10
N ASN A 115 15.71 -1.06 6.20
CA ASN A 115 15.50 -0.40 7.47
C ASN A 115 14.29 -0.98 8.22
N SER A 116 13.21 -1.28 7.53
CA SER A 116 12.04 -1.91 8.13
C SER A 116 12.32 -3.34 8.60
N MET A 117 13.09 -4.11 7.84
CA MET A 117 13.51 -5.47 8.22
C MET A 117 14.27 -5.45 9.55
N LYS A 118 15.12 -4.45 9.76
CA LYS A 118 15.89 -4.31 11.01
C LYS A 118 15.01 -4.07 12.23
N THR A 119 13.81 -3.54 12.05
CA THR A 119 12.88 -3.32 13.17
C THR A 119 12.23 -4.61 13.66
N GLY A 120 12.17 -5.64 12.80
CA GLY A 120 11.54 -6.92 13.11
C GLY A 120 10.07 -6.84 13.44
N ARG A 121 9.37 -5.77 13.03
CA ARG A 121 7.96 -5.58 13.35
C ARG A 121 7.05 -5.89 12.17
N ARG A 122 5.79 -6.15 12.46
CA ARG A 122 4.70 -6.37 11.47
C ARG A 122 5.09 -7.39 10.41
N PHE A 123 5.14 -7.00 9.13
CA PHE A 123 5.47 -7.88 8.01
C PHE A 123 6.80 -8.63 8.19
N PHE A 124 7.77 -8.00 8.85
CA PHE A 124 9.11 -8.57 9.09
C PHE A 124 9.24 -9.23 10.46
N GLY A 125 8.18 -9.29 11.23
CA GLY A 125 8.16 -9.88 12.56
C GLY A 125 7.58 -11.28 12.57
N GLU A 126 7.67 -11.93 13.72
CA GLU A 126 7.03 -13.21 13.95
C GLU A 126 5.55 -13.01 14.27
N ILE A 127 4.75 -14.03 13.97
CA ILE A 127 3.34 -14.05 14.34
C ILE A 127 3.26 -14.32 15.85
N ASP A 128 2.60 -13.41 16.58
CA ASP A 128 2.35 -13.59 17.99
C ASP A 128 1.04 -14.38 18.18
N PRO A 129 1.11 -15.61 18.73
CA PRO A 129 -0.10 -16.42 18.93
C PRO A 129 -1.06 -15.84 19.98
N LYS A 130 -0.61 -14.87 20.76
CA LYS A 130 -1.44 -14.19 21.76
C LYS A 130 -2.17 -12.97 21.22
N TYR A 131 -1.87 -12.58 19.98
CA TYR A 131 -2.48 -11.42 19.34
C TYR A 131 -3.54 -11.86 18.34
N ASP A 132 -4.74 -11.29 18.47
CA ASP A 132 -5.84 -11.50 17.54
C ASP A 132 -5.74 -10.48 16.40
N TYR A 133 -5.23 -10.91 15.26
CA TYR A 133 -5.00 -10.04 14.09
C TYR A 133 -6.31 -9.60 13.41
N GLU A 134 -7.37 -10.37 13.58
CA GLU A 134 -8.68 -10.02 13.03
C GLU A 134 -9.32 -8.85 13.79
N ASN A 135 -9.28 -8.90 15.13
CA ASN A 135 -9.86 -7.86 16.00
C ASN A 135 -8.82 -6.83 16.44
N ARG A 136 -7.56 -7.01 16.10
CA ARG A 136 -6.43 -6.10 16.37
C ARG A 136 -6.25 -5.83 17.87
N ARG A 137 -6.26 -6.89 18.65
CA ARG A 137 -6.06 -6.82 20.11
C ARG A 137 -5.48 -8.13 20.62
N PHE A 138 -4.92 -8.10 21.82
CA PHE A 138 -4.50 -9.33 22.50
C PHE A 138 -5.70 -10.10 23.02
N TYR A 139 -5.58 -11.42 22.99
CA TYR A 139 -6.60 -12.30 23.55
C TYR A 139 -6.76 -12.11 25.06
#